data_bc9fec4cefc25322f0d600cf6ad5e6c8
#
_entry.id   bc9fec4cefc25322f0d600cf6ad5e6c8
#
_cell.length_a   1.000
_cell.length_b   1.000
_cell.length_c   1.000
_cell.angle_alpha   90.00
_cell.angle_beta   90.00
_cell.angle_gamma   90.00
#
_symmetry.space_group_name_H-M   'P 1'
#
loop_
_entity.id
_entity.type
_entity.pdbx_description
1 polymer ?
#
loop_
_entity_poly.entity_id
_entity_poly.type
_entity_poly.pdbx_seq_one_letter_code
_entity_poly.pdbx_strand_id
1 'polypeptide(L)'
;ESNLDSIVKIKIDSISGINQNKTSLYDQVKTKDISIIDANNLPVNHTLYYIIAKQGIKKNKPSIVDSVFVNYEGKLLNGFVFDQRSQPVWFDLSNVIQGFRYGLEEFSPGNYQLNSDGTVLFNDFGQGLIFMPSGLGYFSNSQTSIPAYSPLVFQVSLFTLNVTDHDSDGINSID
;
A
#
# COMPACT_ATOMS: atom_id res chain seq x y z
N GLU A 1 17.02 8.46 -1.75
CA GLU A 1 16.86 7.14 -2.42
C GLU A 1 17.92 6.13 -1.92
N SER A 2 19.23 6.49 -1.92
CA SER A 2 20.30 5.59 -1.48
C SER A 2 20.18 5.07 -0.04
N ASN A 3 19.46 5.78 0.83
CA ASN A 3 19.33 5.43 2.24
C ASN A 3 18.22 4.40 2.49
N LEU A 4 17.17 4.38 1.69
CA LEU A 4 16.08 3.39 1.78
C LEU A 4 16.59 2.01 1.33
N ASP A 5 17.33 1.95 0.23
CA ASP A 5 17.94 0.71 -0.28
C ASP A 5 18.92 0.11 0.74
N SER A 6 19.71 0.96 1.42
CA SER A 6 20.65 0.51 2.44
C SER A 6 19.96 -0.03 3.69
N ILE A 7 18.89 0.61 4.17
CA ILE A 7 18.12 0.17 5.36
C ILE A 7 17.34 -1.11 5.06
N VAL A 8 16.71 -1.18 3.90
CA VAL A 8 16.01 -2.39 3.44
C VAL A 8 16.99 -3.55 3.30
N LYS A 9 18.17 -3.31 2.70
CA LYS A 9 19.23 -4.32 2.55
C LYS A 9 19.77 -4.81 3.89
N ILE A 10 20.07 -3.92 4.85
CA ILE A 10 20.58 -4.30 6.17
C ILE A 10 19.58 -5.15 6.95
N LYS A 11 18.29 -4.81 6.93
CA LYS A 11 17.24 -5.62 7.59
C LYS A 11 17.06 -6.98 6.91
N ILE A 12 17.26 -7.07 5.62
CA ILE A 12 17.11 -8.30 4.83
C ILE A 12 18.31 -9.21 5.04
N ASP A 13 19.52 -8.69 5.04
CA ASP A 13 20.75 -9.48 5.27
C ASP A 13 20.76 -10.11 6.67
N SER A 14 20.17 -9.44 7.68
CA SER A 14 20.02 -10.01 9.02
C SER A 14 19.00 -11.17 9.10
N ILE A 15 18.05 -11.25 8.18
CA ILE A 15 17.04 -12.31 8.10
C ILE A 15 17.50 -13.46 7.19
N SER A 16 18.35 -13.20 6.20
CA SER A 16 18.82 -14.19 5.21
C SER A 16 19.67 -15.30 5.83
N GLY A 17 20.35 -15.05 6.94
CA GLY A 17 21.09 -16.08 7.70
C GLY A 17 20.22 -17.22 8.25
N ILE A 18 18.91 -17.03 8.37
CA ILE A 18 17.97 -18.00 8.95
C ILE A 18 17.21 -18.81 7.87
N ASN A 19 17.24 -18.38 6.60
CA ASN A 19 16.39 -18.93 5.53
C ASN A 19 17.17 -19.21 4.23
N GLN A 20 18.18 -20.06 4.29
CA GLN A 20 19.09 -20.37 3.17
C GLN A 20 18.44 -20.85 1.86
N ASN A 21 17.13 -21.19 1.86
CA ASN A 21 16.41 -21.66 0.68
C ASN A 21 15.25 -20.74 0.26
N LYS A 22 15.18 -19.51 0.78
CA LYS A 22 14.12 -18.55 0.41
C LYS A 22 14.73 -17.36 -0.33
N THR A 23 14.03 -16.87 -1.34
CA THR A 23 14.36 -15.62 -2.02
C THR A 23 14.44 -14.48 -1.00
N SER A 24 15.53 -13.70 -1.03
CA SER A 24 15.68 -12.56 -0.12
C SER A 24 14.52 -11.58 -0.30
N LEU A 25 14.15 -10.85 0.75
CA LEU A 25 13.13 -9.81 0.60
C LEU A 25 13.57 -8.73 -0.39
N TYR A 26 14.86 -8.46 -0.48
CA TYR A 26 15.43 -7.51 -1.44
C TYR A 26 15.12 -7.93 -2.89
N ASP A 27 15.29 -9.20 -3.22
CA ASP A 27 15.02 -9.73 -4.57
C ASP A 27 13.51 -9.78 -4.89
N GLN A 28 12.65 -9.60 -3.89
CA GLN A 28 11.20 -9.54 -4.03
C GLN A 28 10.68 -8.10 -4.16
N VAL A 29 11.53 -7.08 -3.94
CA VAL A 29 11.14 -5.67 -4.09
C VAL A 29 10.81 -5.39 -5.54
N LYS A 30 9.64 -4.83 -5.75
CA LYS A 30 9.17 -4.31 -7.03
C LYS A 30 9.04 -2.80 -6.95
N THR A 31 9.10 -2.15 -8.10
CA THR A 31 9.00 -0.70 -8.22
C THR A 31 7.88 -0.29 -9.13
N LYS A 32 7.33 0.90 -8.88
CA LYS A 32 6.37 1.58 -9.74
C LYS A 32 6.71 3.07 -9.78
N ASP A 33 6.96 3.59 -10.98
CA ASP A 33 7.20 5.01 -11.15
C ASP A 33 5.88 5.76 -11.28
N ILE A 34 5.74 6.83 -10.51
CA ILE A 34 4.54 7.66 -10.40
C ILE A 34 4.93 9.09 -10.68
N SER A 35 4.29 9.69 -11.68
CA SER A 35 4.43 11.11 -11.99
C SER A 35 3.31 11.91 -11.34
N ILE A 36 3.67 12.86 -10.51
CA ILE A 36 2.73 13.82 -9.90
C ILE A 36 3.04 15.23 -10.36
N ILE A 37 2.04 16.09 -10.39
CA ILE A 37 2.23 17.50 -10.74
C ILE A 37 2.54 18.28 -9.46
N ASP A 38 3.63 19.03 -9.47
CA ASP A 38 4.04 19.89 -8.35
C ASP A 38 3.26 21.23 -8.33
N ALA A 39 3.55 22.06 -7.32
CA ALA A 39 2.94 23.37 -7.16
C ALA A 39 3.25 24.37 -8.32
N ASN A 40 4.27 24.09 -9.12
CA ASN A 40 4.66 24.88 -10.30
C ASN A 40 4.05 24.31 -11.60
N ASN A 41 3.14 23.35 -11.49
CA ASN A 41 2.54 22.64 -12.61
C ASN A 41 3.55 21.84 -13.46
N LEU A 42 4.63 21.34 -12.83
CA LEU A 42 5.65 20.54 -13.47
C LEU A 42 5.56 19.07 -13.00
N PRO A 43 5.78 18.11 -13.91
CA PRO A 43 5.78 16.70 -13.54
C PRO A 43 7.01 16.35 -12.71
N VAL A 44 6.79 15.72 -11.55
CA VAL A 44 7.85 15.18 -10.68
C VAL A 44 7.65 13.68 -10.56
N ASN A 45 8.68 12.92 -10.91
CA ASN A 45 8.64 11.46 -10.84
C ASN A 45 9.12 10.96 -9.48
N HIS A 46 8.37 10.01 -8.92
CA HIS A 46 8.70 9.32 -7.70
C HIS A 46 8.63 7.82 -7.92
N THR A 47 9.58 7.09 -7.36
CA THR A 47 9.56 5.62 -7.37
C THR A 47 8.95 5.11 -6.07
N LEU A 48 7.85 4.37 -6.20
CA LEU A 48 7.22 3.59 -5.14
C LEU A 48 7.85 2.20 -5.13
N TYR A 49 8.16 1.68 -3.94
CA TYR A 49 8.65 0.31 -3.77
C TYR A 49 7.59 -0.52 -3.05
N TYR A 50 7.45 -1.78 -3.45
CA TYR A 50 6.50 -2.67 -2.78
C TYR A 50 6.97 -4.12 -2.78
N ILE A 51 6.49 -4.88 -1.80
CA ILE A 51 6.71 -6.32 -1.67
C ILE A 51 5.35 -6.99 -1.53
N ILE A 52 5.07 -7.96 -2.38
CA ILE A 52 3.88 -8.79 -2.27
C ILE A 52 4.27 -10.07 -1.54
N ALA A 53 3.91 -10.16 -0.25
CA ALA A 53 4.14 -11.37 0.55
C ALA A 53 3.14 -12.48 0.18
N LYS A 54 1.89 -12.11 -0.10
CA LYS A 54 0.84 -12.99 -0.61
C LYS A 54 -0.03 -12.20 -1.56
N GLN A 55 -0.23 -12.69 -2.78
CA GLN A 55 -1.21 -12.09 -3.69
C GLN A 55 -2.59 -12.68 -3.41
N GLY A 56 -3.61 -11.84 -3.46
CA GLY A 56 -4.99 -12.29 -3.40
C GLY A 56 -5.39 -13.08 -4.65
N ILE A 57 -6.42 -13.90 -4.54
CA ILE A 57 -6.80 -14.85 -5.60
C ILE A 57 -7.72 -14.25 -6.67
N LYS A 58 -8.35 -13.09 -6.41
CA LYS A 58 -9.16 -12.42 -7.42
C LYS A 58 -8.29 -11.71 -8.43
N LYS A 59 -8.71 -11.70 -9.68
CA LYS A 59 -7.96 -11.07 -10.77
C LYS A 59 -8.10 -9.54 -10.80
N ASN A 60 -9.23 -9.01 -10.35
CA ASN A 60 -9.48 -7.58 -10.35
C ASN A 60 -8.69 -6.92 -9.24
N LYS A 61 -7.76 -6.07 -9.61
CA LYS A 61 -7.05 -5.18 -8.70
C LYS A 61 -7.83 -3.88 -8.55
N PRO A 62 -7.69 -3.15 -7.43
CA PRO A 62 -8.28 -1.82 -7.31
C PRO A 62 -7.64 -0.84 -8.28
N SER A 63 -8.42 0.09 -8.75
CA SER A 63 -7.97 1.33 -9.37
C SER A 63 -7.79 2.42 -8.31
N ILE A 64 -7.16 3.54 -8.67
CA ILE A 64 -6.92 4.68 -7.76
C ILE A 64 -8.21 5.40 -7.30
N VAL A 65 -9.34 5.07 -7.86
CA VAL A 65 -10.66 5.67 -7.55
C VAL A 65 -11.62 4.69 -6.88
N ASP A 66 -11.23 3.43 -6.73
CA ASP A 66 -12.07 2.42 -6.09
C ASP A 66 -12.07 2.54 -4.56
N SER A 67 -13.04 1.91 -3.93
CA SER A 67 -13.07 1.69 -2.49
C SER A 67 -12.47 0.33 -2.14
N VAL A 68 -11.66 0.29 -1.08
CA VAL A 68 -10.98 -0.92 -0.63
C VAL A 68 -11.25 -1.21 0.84
N PHE A 69 -11.39 -2.49 1.18
CA PHE A 69 -11.53 -2.95 2.56
C PHE A 69 -10.20 -3.55 3.02
N VAL A 70 -9.50 -2.83 3.89
CA VAL A 70 -8.12 -3.12 4.28
C VAL A 70 -7.90 -2.99 5.77
N ASN A 71 -6.96 -3.76 6.31
CA ASN A 71 -6.24 -3.38 7.52
C ASN A 71 -4.82 -2.93 7.16
N TYR A 72 -4.21 -2.14 8.04
CA TYR A 72 -2.88 -1.62 7.80
C TYR A 72 -2.16 -1.23 9.09
N GLU A 73 -0.83 -1.12 8.98
CA GLU A 73 0.04 -0.49 9.95
C GLU A 73 1.02 0.43 9.22
N GLY A 74 0.96 1.73 9.52
CA GLY A 74 1.84 2.76 8.97
C GLY A 74 2.99 3.08 9.90
N LYS A 75 4.23 3.05 9.37
CA LYS A 75 5.47 3.25 10.13
C LYS A 75 6.39 4.28 9.48
N LEU A 76 7.13 4.98 10.30
CA LEU A 76 8.35 5.66 9.89
C LEU A 76 9.48 4.65 9.70
N LEU A 77 10.57 5.04 9.00
CA LEU A 77 11.73 4.16 8.78
C LEU A 77 12.45 3.74 10.07
N ASN A 78 12.29 4.48 11.16
CA ASN A 78 12.82 4.11 12.47
C ASN A 78 11.97 3.05 13.21
N GLY A 79 10.85 2.61 12.60
CA GLY A 79 9.94 1.64 13.17
C GLY A 79 8.80 2.22 14.02
N PHE A 80 8.76 3.55 14.23
CA PHE A 80 7.67 4.19 14.96
C PHE A 80 6.34 4.04 14.21
N VAL A 81 5.33 3.46 14.85
CA VAL A 81 3.97 3.31 14.30
C VAL A 81 3.23 4.63 14.49
N PHE A 82 2.87 5.30 13.40
CA PHE A 82 2.15 6.56 13.44
C PHE A 82 0.64 6.39 13.28
N ASP A 83 0.20 5.32 12.63
CA ASP A 83 -1.22 4.98 12.47
C ASP A 83 -1.38 3.48 12.20
N GLN A 84 -2.49 2.90 12.66
CA GLN A 84 -2.81 1.49 12.40
C GLN A 84 -4.31 1.22 12.52
N ARG A 85 -4.78 0.24 11.74
CA ARG A 85 -6.11 -0.36 11.86
C ARG A 85 -5.97 -1.88 11.80
N SER A 86 -6.08 -2.52 12.96
CA SER A 86 -6.07 -3.99 13.06
C SER A 86 -7.38 -4.60 12.57
N GLN A 87 -8.50 -3.92 12.81
CA GLN A 87 -9.78 -4.27 12.19
C GLN A 87 -9.88 -3.61 10.82
N PRO A 88 -10.32 -4.35 9.78
CA PRO A 88 -10.44 -3.79 8.45
C PRO A 88 -11.43 -2.63 8.40
N VAL A 89 -11.08 -1.63 7.60
CA VAL A 89 -11.91 -0.43 7.33
C VAL A 89 -12.01 -0.18 5.84
N TRP A 90 -13.08 0.47 5.41
CA TRP A 90 -13.22 0.95 4.05
C TRP A 90 -12.49 2.26 3.84
N PHE A 91 -11.70 2.33 2.77
CA PHE A 91 -11.15 3.56 2.23
C PHE A 91 -11.58 3.75 0.79
N ASP A 92 -11.97 4.97 0.46
CA ASP A 92 -12.02 5.46 -0.91
C ASP A 92 -10.59 5.89 -1.30
N LEU A 93 -10.02 5.26 -2.31
CA LEU A 93 -8.64 5.52 -2.73
C LEU A 93 -8.43 6.91 -3.32
N SER A 94 -9.49 7.57 -3.77
CA SER A 94 -9.42 8.97 -4.20
C SER A 94 -9.07 9.93 -3.06
N ASN A 95 -9.36 9.55 -1.80
CA ASN A 95 -9.23 10.38 -0.61
C ASN A 95 -8.03 10.03 0.29
N VAL A 96 -7.11 9.17 -0.17
CA VAL A 96 -5.91 8.79 0.59
C VAL A 96 -4.64 9.35 -0.04
N ILE A 97 -3.51 9.29 0.69
CA ILE A 97 -2.20 9.73 0.17
C ILE A 97 -1.80 8.92 -1.06
N GLN A 98 -1.09 9.57 -1.97
CA GLN A 98 -0.79 9.03 -3.30
C GLN A 98 -0.07 7.69 -3.25
N GLY A 99 0.97 7.57 -2.42
CA GLY A 99 1.71 6.31 -2.30
C GLY A 99 0.87 5.14 -1.80
N PHE A 100 -0.15 5.39 -0.97
CA PHE A 100 -1.05 4.34 -0.48
C PHE A 100 -1.99 3.85 -1.59
N ARG A 101 -2.63 4.79 -2.34
CA ARG A 101 -3.53 4.44 -3.44
C ARG A 101 -2.82 3.69 -4.57
N TYR A 102 -1.70 4.21 -5.06
CA TYR A 102 -0.91 3.59 -6.13
C TYR A 102 -0.25 2.28 -5.70
N GLY A 103 0.08 2.15 -4.41
CA GLY A 103 0.61 0.91 -3.86
C GLY A 103 -0.44 -0.19 -3.81
N LEU A 104 -1.68 0.12 -3.42
CA LEU A 104 -2.76 -0.86 -3.34
C LEU A 104 -3.21 -1.39 -4.70
N GLU A 105 -3.04 -0.66 -5.80
CA GLU A 105 -3.26 -1.17 -7.17
C GLU A 105 -2.41 -2.42 -7.49
N GLU A 106 -1.31 -2.66 -6.77
CA GLU A 106 -0.46 -3.81 -7.01
C GLU A 106 -0.94 -5.10 -6.34
N PHE A 107 -1.91 -4.99 -5.42
CA PHE A 107 -2.47 -6.11 -4.67
C PHE A 107 -3.80 -6.55 -5.25
N SER A 108 -4.05 -7.86 -5.20
CA SER A 108 -5.36 -8.44 -5.52
C SER A 108 -6.14 -8.73 -4.25
N PRO A 109 -7.46 -8.55 -4.24
CA PRO A 109 -8.31 -8.92 -3.11
C PRO A 109 -8.49 -10.43 -3.01
N GLY A 110 -9.03 -10.86 -1.87
CA GLY A 110 -9.41 -12.24 -1.59
C GLY A 110 -10.87 -12.55 -1.90
N ASN A 111 -11.29 -13.71 -1.47
CA ASN A 111 -12.69 -14.11 -1.40
C ASN A 111 -13.25 -13.83 -0.01
N TYR A 112 -14.57 -13.76 0.08
CA TYR A 112 -15.26 -13.76 1.35
C TYR A 112 -16.41 -14.79 1.34
N GLN A 113 -16.75 -15.26 2.51
CA GLN A 113 -17.88 -16.16 2.77
C GLN A 113 -18.75 -15.54 3.87
N LEU A 114 -20.03 -15.45 3.61
CA LEU A 114 -21.03 -15.06 4.62
C LEU A 114 -21.44 -16.33 5.40
N ASN A 115 -21.21 -16.29 6.69
CA ASN A 115 -21.64 -17.38 7.59
C ASN A 115 -23.12 -17.25 7.95
N SER A 116 -23.73 -18.33 8.44
CA SER A 116 -25.15 -18.36 8.84
C SER A 116 -25.47 -17.45 10.03
N ASP A 117 -24.49 -17.08 10.83
CA ASP A 117 -24.59 -16.15 11.96
C ASP A 117 -24.43 -14.67 11.55
N GLY A 118 -24.28 -14.38 10.24
CA GLY A 118 -24.10 -13.04 9.70
C GLY A 118 -22.66 -12.53 9.71
N THR A 119 -21.71 -13.31 10.22
CA THR A 119 -20.29 -12.94 10.16
C THR A 119 -19.70 -13.16 8.77
N VAL A 120 -18.68 -12.39 8.41
CA VAL A 120 -17.98 -12.52 7.14
C VAL A 120 -16.57 -13.05 7.39
N LEU A 121 -16.23 -14.15 6.73
CA LEU A 121 -14.89 -14.73 6.73
C LEU A 121 -14.18 -14.36 5.42
N PHE A 122 -13.03 -13.68 5.53
CA PHE A 122 -12.19 -13.36 4.38
C PHE A 122 -11.06 -14.37 4.23
N ASN A 123 -10.87 -14.87 3.00
CA ASN A 123 -9.85 -15.88 2.68
C ASN A 123 -9.02 -15.40 1.49
N ASP A 124 -7.76 -15.84 1.45
CA ASP A 124 -6.85 -15.68 0.31
C ASP A 124 -6.73 -14.24 -0.22
N PHE A 125 -6.67 -13.29 0.69
CA PHE A 125 -6.49 -11.88 0.41
C PHE A 125 -5.03 -11.48 0.24
N GLY A 126 -4.80 -10.35 -0.44
CA GLY A 126 -3.46 -9.82 -0.71
C GLY A 126 -2.82 -9.21 0.53
N GLN A 127 -1.52 -9.44 0.72
CA GLN A 127 -0.75 -8.93 1.85
C GLN A 127 0.65 -8.50 1.40
N GLY A 128 1.18 -7.45 2.00
CA GLY A 128 2.55 -7.04 1.74
C GLY A 128 2.92 -5.69 2.33
N LEU A 129 3.94 -5.10 1.75
CA LEU A 129 4.54 -3.85 2.20
C LEU A 129 4.57 -2.84 1.05
N ILE A 130 4.33 -1.59 1.38
CA ILE A 130 4.44 -0.43 0.48
C ILE A 130 5.41 0.55 1.12
N PHE A 131 6.48 0.92 0.40
CA PHE A 131 7.45 1.92 0.82
C PHE A 131 7.33 3.11 -0.11
N MET A 132 7.10 4.28 0.44
CA MET A 132 6.90 5.48 -0.36
C MET A 132 7.82 6.61 0.07
N PRO A 133 8.40 7.35 -0.88
CA PRO A 133 9.09 8.59 -0.58
C PRO A 133 8.11 9.65 -0.07
N SER A 134 8.61 10.66 0.62
CA SER A 134 7.78 11.71 1.21
C SER A 134 6.90 12.43 0.18
N GLY A 135 7.35 12.56 -1.07
CA GLY A 135 6.57 13.20 -2.13
C GLY A 135 5.28 12.46 -2.52
N LEU A 136 5.19 11.16 -2.24
CA LEU A 136 3.96 10.36 -2.38
C LEU A 136 3.17 10.25 -1.06
N GLY A 137 3.69 10.82 0.03
CA GLY A 137 3.06 10.91 1.35
C GLY A 137 2.62 12.33 1.68
N TYR A 138 3.14 12.86 2.78
CA TYR A 138 2.78 14.19 3.28
C TYR A 138 3.76 15.31 2.87
N PHE A 139 4.87 14.96 2.22
CA PHE A 139 5.93 15.87 1.73
C PHE A 139 6.40 16.85 2.81
N SER A 140 6.26 18.16 2.57
CA SER A 140 6.65 19.22 3.50
C SER A 140 5.65 19.43 4.66
N ASN A 141 4.47 18.82 4.57
CA ASN A 141 3.43 18.98 5.59
C ASN A 141 3.66 17.97 6.72
N SER A 142 4.16 18.45 7.86
CA SER A 142 4.27 17.61 9.05
C SER A 142 2.87 17.26 9.60
N GLN A 143 2.72 16.04 10.08
CA GLN A 143 1.56 15.61 10.84
C GLN A 143 1.95 15.47 12.31
N THR A 144 1.00 15.25 13.21
CA THR A 144 1.27 15.14 14.66
C THR A 144 2.40 14.16 14.98
N SER A 145 2.48 13.04 14.27
CA SER A 145 3.44 11.96 14.51
C SER A 145 4.38 11.70 13.33
N ILE A 146 4.30 12.49 12.25
CA ILE A 146 5.08 12.33 11.03
C ILE A 146 5.81 13.64 10.75
N PRO A 147 7.15 13.70 10.95
CA PRO A 147 7.94 14.87 10.56
C PRO A 147 7.82 15.17 9.06
N ALA A 148 8.03 16.43 8.68
CA ALA A 148 8.14 16.80 7.26
C ALA A 148 9.21 15.97 6.55
N TYR A 149 8.98 15.69 5.27
CA TYR A 149 9.88 14.92 4.39
C TYR A 149 10.13 13.48 4.83
N SER A 150 9.26 12.90 5.67
CA SER A 150 9.39 11.51 6.11
C SER A 150 8.96 10.53 5.03
N PRO A 151 9.81 9.58 4.62
CA PRO A 151 9.37 8.39 3.90
C PRO A 151 8.50 7.51 4.81
N LEU A 152 7.52 6.85 4.23
CA LEU A 152 6.56 6.04 4.97
C LEU A 152 6.60 4.58 4.52
N VAL A 153 6.31 3.68 5.46
CA VAL A 153 6.14 2.25 5.20
C VAL A 153 4.78 1.82 5.68
N PHE A 154 4.01 1.17 4.82
CA PHE A 154 2.74 0.57 5.18
C PHE A 154 2.81 -0.95 5.01
N GLN A 155 2.47 -1.67 6.07
CA GLN A 155 2.07 -3.06 5.97
C GLN A 155 0.57 -3.09 5.71
N VAL A 156 0.13 -3.84 4.69
CA VAL A 156 -1.27 -3.85 4.27
C VAL A 156 -1.80 -5.26 4.09
N SER A 157 -3.11 -5.44 4.33
CA SER A 157 -3.87 -6.61 3.91
C SER A 157 -5.14 -6.14 3.18
N LEU A 158 -5.28 -6.49 1.91
CA LEU A 158 -6.40 -6.12 1.05
C LEU A 158 -7.42 -7.26 1.02
N PHE A 159 -8.53 -7.11 1.75
CA PHE A 159 -9.56 -8.15 1.88
C PHE A 159 -10.48 -8.20 0.68
N THR A 160 -11.06 -7.05 0.32
CA THR A 160 -11.95 -6.91 -0.83
C THR A 160 -11.94 -5.49 -1.37
N LEU A 161 -12.57 -5.29 -2.50
CA LEU A 161 -12.75 -3.96 -3.11
C LEU A 161 -14.20 -3.79 -3.58
N ASN A 162 -14.59 -2.55 -3.76
CA ASN A 162 -15.80 -2.15 -4.43
C ASN A 162 -15.42 -1.18 -5.55
N VAL A 163 -15.76 -1.54 -6.78
CA VAL A 163 -15.55 -0.66 -7.94
C VAL A 163 -16.51 0.52 -7.80
N THR A 164 -15.99 1.73 -7.87
CA THR A 164 -16.72 2.94 -7.55
C THR A 164 -17.13 3.69 -8.81
N ASP A 165 -18.39 4.12 -8.81
CA ASP A 165 -18.98 5.06 -9.75
C ASP A 165 -19.30 6.32 -8.93
N HIS A 166 -18.44 7.35 -9.03
CA HIS A 166 -18.50 8.54 -8.17
C HIS A 166 -19.58 9.55 -8.60
N ASP A 167 -19.97 9.56 -9.86
CA ASP A 167 -20.97 10.46 -10.41
C ASP A 167 -22.34 9.78 -10.65
N SER A 168 -22.40 8.47 -10.40
CA SER A 168 -23.63 7.66 -10.49
C SER A 168 -24.26 7.64 -11.88
N ASP A 169 -23.43 7.69 -12.92
CA ASP A 169 -23.90 7.63 -14.32
C ASP A 169 -24.05 6.18 -14.84
N GLY A 170 -23.68 5.19 -14.02
CA GLY A 170 -23.71 3.78 -14.35
C GLY A 170 -22.44 3.26 -15.04
N ILE A 171 -21.42 4.10 -15.17
CA ILE A 171 -20.09 3.78 -15.68
C ILE A 171 -19.09 3.85 -14.51
N ASN A 172 -18.15 2.90 -14.45
CA ASN A 172 -17.12 2.94 -13.40
C ASN A 172 -16.22 4.16 -13.57
N SER A 173 -15.84 4.83 -12.47
CA SER A 173 -15.05 6.07 -12.49
C SER A 173 -13.68 5.98 -13.15
N ILE A 174 -13.21 4.77 -13.51
CA ILE A 174 -11.93 4.54 -14.23
C ILE A 174 -12.12 4.40 -15.73
N ASP A 175 -13.34 4.17 -16.22
CA ASP A 175 -13.69 4.01 -17.65
C ASP A 175 -13.92 5.38 -18.35
#